data_da5ccfba580a68efcd9d9ce1f1ce99d9
#
_entry.id   da5ccfba580a68efcd9d9ce1f1ce99d9
#
_cell.length_a   1.000
_cell.length_b   1.000
_cell.length_c   1.000
_cell.angle_alpha   90.00
_cell.angle_beta   90.00
_cell.angle_gamma   90.00
#
_symmetry.space_group_name_H-M   'P 1'
#
loop_
_entity.id
_entity.type
_entity.pdbx_description
1 polymer ?
#
loop_
_entity_poly.entity_id
_entity_poly.type
_entity_poly.pdbx_seq_one_letter_code
_entity_poly.pdbx_strand_id
1 'polypeptide(L)'
;SVVELVDLRLFMVKKTWSPDIDQIYELVDTSRPEFEDLVRDDNVKKYMIEHPFLTKDGGLIFKSRDSPLVKIDRDSQLVWINQEDQYHHSIEQDHEGNFWVPSHLFPYQLDKKYVGSEYGNFSDDAITKVSPDGEIVFQKSVSKIFIENNMEYLLFQTGQVFNDDPIHLNDI
;
A
#
# COMPACT_ATOMS: atom_id res chain seq x y z
N SER A 1 17.11 -4.74 -2.33
CA SER A 1 16.53 -4.88 -0.96
C SER A 1 16.45 -6.35 -0.57
N VAL A 2 16.58 -6.62 0.73
CA VAL A 2 16.47 -7.97 1.29
C VAL A 2 15.60 -7.94 2.56
N VAL A 3 14.91 -9.07 2.82
CA VAL A 3 14.19 -9.31 4.07
C VAL A 3 14.77 -10.56 4.71
N GLU A 4 15.03 -10.52 6.01
CA GLU A 4 15.61 -11.64 6.74
C GLU A 4 14.72 -12.07 7.91
N LEU A 5 14.46 -13.37 8.02
CA LEU A 5 13.89 -13.98 9.20
C LEU A 5 15.05 -14.38 10.14
N VAL A 6 15.10 -13.78 11.32
CA VAL A 6 16.18 -13.96 12.29
C VAL A 6 15.66 -14.66 13.54
N ASP A 7 16.36 -15.70 13.99
CA ASP A 7 16.14 -16.30 15.30
C ASP A 7 16.70 -15.36 16.38
N LEU A 8 15.84 -14.72 17.15
CA LEU A 8 16.21 -13.71 18.14
C LEU A 8 16.95 -14.30 19.38
N ARG A 9 16.91 -15.62 19.58
CA ARG A 9 17.64 -16.28 20.67
C ARG A 9 19.09 -16.57 20.30
N LEU A 10 19.32 -16.89 19.03
CA LEU A 10 20.63 -17.27 18.51
C LEU A 10 21.28 -16.19 17.66
N PHE A 11 20.50 -15.13 17.31
CA PHE A 11 20.87 -14.08 16.36
C PHE A 11 21.34 -14.65 15.02
N MET A 12 20.68 -15.72 14.57
CA MET A 12 21.01 -16.40 13.34
C MET A 12 19.92 -16.16 12.28
N VAL A 13 20.34 -15.80 11.07
CA VAL A 13 19.44 -15.72 9.92
C VAL A 13 18.94 -17.12 9.57
N LYS A 14 17.64 -17.31 9.54
CA LYS A 14 16.96 -18.56 9.18
C LYS A 14 16.56 -18.60 7.71
N LYS A 15 16.19 -17.46 7.18
CA LYS A 15 15.73 -17.31 5.79
C LYS A 15 16.03 -15.90 5.31
N THR A 16 16.41 -15.78 4.06
CA THR A 16 16.56 -14.50 3.35
C THR A 16 15.71 -14.53 2.10
N TRP A 17 14.97 -13.46 1.86
CA TRP A 17 14.30 -13.18 0.60
C TRP A 17 14.99 -12.00 -0.09
N SER A 18 15.21 -12.12 -1.38
CA SER A 18 15.85 -11.11 -2.21
C SER A 18 15.09 -10.94 -3.53
N PRO A 19 13.95 -10.23 -3.51
CA PRO A 19 13.13 -10.03 -4.71
C PRO A 19 13.91 -9.25 -5.79
N ASP A 20 13.63 -9.59 -7.03
CA ASP A 20 14.14 -8.85 -8.19
C ASP A 20 13.25 -7.61 -8.42
N ILE A 21 13.68 -6.48 -7.88
CA ILE A 21 12.94 -5.21 -7.95
C ILE A 21 12.89 -4.67 -9.37
N ASP A 22 13.95 -4.87 -10.17
CA ASP A 22 13.95 -4.42 -11.56
C ASP A 22 12.88 -5.17 -12.36
N GLN A 23 12.81 -6.50 -12.20
CA GLN A 23 11.77 -7.32 -12.83
C GLN A 23 10.34 -6.89 -12.39
N ILE A 24 10.16 -6.60 -11.10
CA ILE A 24 8.85 -6.16 -10.58
C ILE A 24 8.46 -4.84 -11.25
N TYR A 25 9.36 -3.89 -11.33
CA TYR A 25 9.06 -2.57 -11.90
C TYR A 25 8.90 -2.56 -13.43
N GLU A 26 9.48 -3.51 -14.14
CA GLU A 26 9.20 -3.71 -15.57
C GLU A 26 7.73 -4.07 -15.85
N LEU A 27 7.02 -4.59 -14.85
CA LEU A 27 5.61 -4.98 -14.95
C LEU A 27 4.63 -3.89 -14.49
N VAL A 28 5.11 -2.81 -13.89
CA VAL A 28 4.27 -1.70 -13.45
C VAL A 28 3.88 -0.83 -14.64
N ASP A 29 2.60 -0.52 -14.74
CA ASP A 29 2.09 0.42 -15.75
C ASP A 29 2.39 1.87 -15.37
N THR A 30 3.56 2.36 -15.77
CA THR A 30 4.00 3.74 -15.53
C THR A 30 3.29 4.77 -16.42
N SER A 31 2.36 4.37 -17.29
CA SER A 31 1.48 5.29 -18.01
C SER A 31 0.36 5.84 -17.11
N ARG A 32 0.10 5.20 -15.99
CA ARG A 32 -0.83 5.67 -14.97
C ARG A 32 -0.21 6.82 -14.18
N PRO A 33 -0.94 7.95 -13.98
CA PRO A 33 -0.39 9.14 -13.33
C PRO A 33 0.21 8.87 -11.93
N GLU A 34 -0.42 7.98 -11.15
CA GLU A 34 0.03 7.62 -9.80
C GLU A 34 1.36 6.85 -9.80
N PHE A 35 1.77 6.25 -10.92
CA PHE A 35 3.01 5.50 -11.06
C PHE A 35 4.02 6.10 -12.04
N GLU A 36 3.71 7.24 -12.67
CA GLU A 36 4.58 7.84 -13.70
C GLU A 36 6.01 8.12 -13.21
N ASP A 37 6.12 8.50 -11.94
CA ASP A 37 7.40 8.83 -11.31
C ASP A 37 7.97 7.70 -10.43
N LEU A 38 7.27 6.56 -10.31
CA LEU A 38 7.63 5.50 -9.38
C LEU A 38 9.07 5.03 -9.57
N VAL A 39 9.49 4.74 -10.81
CA VAL A 39 10.85 4.27 -11.10
C VAL A 39 11.91 5.33 -10.78
N ARG A 40 11.59 6.61 -10.94
CA ARG A 40 12.48 7.72 -10.58
C ARG A 40 12.62 7.83 -9.07
N ASP A 41 11.52 7.78 -8.35
CA ASP A 41 11.46 8.09 -6.93
C ASP A 41 11.74 6.88 -6.05
N ASP A 42 11.42 5.69 -6.53
CA ASP A 42 11.58 4.42 -5.81
C ASP A 42 12.26 3.33 -6.68
N ASN A 43 13.38 3.66 -7.31
CA ASN A 43 14.17 2.71 -8.12
C ASN A 43 14.90 1.68 -7.24
N VAL A 44 15.47 0.63 -7.86
CA VAL A 44 16.13 -0.49 -7.18
C VAL A 44 17.14 -0.09 -6.10
N LYS A 45 17.77 1.07 -6.21
CA LYS A 45 18.74 1.57 -5.23
C LYS A 45 18.07 2.23 -4.03
N LYS A 46 16.84 2.72 -4.19
CA LYS A 46 16.07 3.43 -3.17
C LYS A 46 14.94 2.57 -2.60
N TYR A 47 14.57 1.48 -3.31
CA TYR A 47 13.46 0.61 -2.90
C TYR A 47 13.65 0.12 -1.48
N MET A 48 12.71 0.43 -0.64
CA MET A 48 12.68 0.01 0.75
C MET A 48 11.44 -0.85 0.96
N ILE A 49 11.66 -2.14 1.24
CA ILE A 49 10.56 -3.03 1.61
C ILE A 49 10.02 -2.57 2.95
N GLU A 50 8.75 -2.14 2.96
CA GLU A 50 8.05 -1.68 4.15
C GLU A 50 7.03 -2.72 4.59
N HIS A 51 6.94 -2.94 5.92
CA HIS A 51 5.97 -3.82 6.57
C HIS A 51 5.78 -5.18 5.86
N PRO A 52 6.88 -5.94 5.57
CA PRO A 52 6.74 -7.21 4.88
C PRO A 52 5.96 -8.20 5.74
N PHE A 53 4.92 -8.79 5.16
CA PHE A 53 4.10 -9.82 5.80
C PHE A 53 4.56 -11.20 5.38
N LEU A 54 4.93 -12.06 6.35
CA LEU A 54 5.31 -13.45 6.11
C LEU A 54 4.06 -14.32 5.95
N THR A 55 3.87 -14.89 4.77
CA THR A 55 2.73 -15.74 4.47
C THR A 55 2.93 -17.18 4.96
N LYS A 56 1.83 -17.94 5.14
CA LYS A 56 1.88 -19.32 5.66
C LYS A 56 2.65 -20.28 4.74
N ASP A 57 2.71 -19.99 3.45
CA ASP A 57 3.45 -20.75 2.43
C ASP A 57 4.95 -20.41 2.40
N GLY A 58 5.37 -19.47 3.26
CA GLY A 58 6.76 -19.06 3.42
C GLY A 58 7.20 -17.98 2.43
N GLY A 59 6.28 -17.40 1.67
CA GLY A 59 6.50 -16.22 0.84
C GLY A 59 6.36 -14.92 1.63
N LEU A 60 6.45 -13.80 0.94
CA LEU A 60 6.22 -12.46 1.48
C LEU A 60 5.19 -11.70 0.66
N ILE A 61 4.37 -10.90 1.36
CA ILE A 61 3.66 -9.78 0.76
C ILE A 61 4.31 -8.50 1.26
N PHE A 62 4.58 -7.58 0.37
CA PHE A 62 5.27 -6.33 0.70
C PHE A 62 4.95 -5.24 -0.34
N LYS A 63 5.35 -4.06 -0.01
CA LYS A 63 5.34 -2.87 -0.86
C LYS A 63 6.53 -1.98 -0.48
N SER A 64 6.78 -0.95 -1.27
CA SER A 64 7.53 0.22 -0.87
C SER A 64 6.55 1.36 -0.55
N ARG A 65 7.06 2.55 -0.40
CA ARG A 65 6.22 3.72 -0.16
C ARG A 65 5.37 4.04 -1.38
N ASP A 66 4.05 4.16 -1.21
CA ASP A 66 3.09 4.55 -2.26
C ASP A 66 3.30 3.75 -3.57
N SER A 67 3.45 2.45 -3.44
CA SER A 67 3.78 1.55 -4.54
C SER A 67 2.74 0.43 -4.71
N PRO A 68 2.81 -0.34 -5.80
CA PRO A 68 2.04 -1.58 -5.93
C PRO A 68 2.28 -2.55 -4.77
N LEU A 69 1.27 -3.36 -4.43
CA LEU A 69 1.40 -4.47 -3.50
C LEU A 69 1.93 -5.70 -4.25
N VAL A 70 2.93 -6.35 -3.67
CA VAL A 70 3.67 -7.44 -4.33
C VAL A 70 3.65 -8.69 -3.47
N LYS A 71 3.42 -9.86 -4.07
CA LYS A 71 3.66 -11.16 -3.46
C LYS A 71 4.79 -11.88 -4.16
N ILE A 72 5.73 -12.39 -3.36
CA ILE A 72 6.75 -13.35 -3.80
C ILE A 72 6.58 -14.67 -3.06
N ASP A 73 7.05 -15.74 -3.66
CA ASP A 73 7.10 -17.05 -3.04
C ASP A 73 8.28 -17.19 -2.07
N ARG A 74 8.40 -18.40 -1.48
CA ARG A 74 9.50 -18.74 -0.58
C ARG A 74 10.90 -18.64 -1.21
N ASP A 75 11.01 -18.72 -2.53
CA ASP A 75 12.26 -18.68 -3.28
C ASP A 75 12.50 -17.31 -3.93
N SER A 76 11.76 -16.28 -3.44
CA SER A 76 11.82 -14.89 -3.89
C SER A 76 11.34 -14.66 -5.33
N GLN A 77 10.60 -15.61 -5.90
CA GLN A 77 10.03 -15.44 -7.24
C GLN A 77 8.71 -14.69 -7.16
N LEU A 78 8.48 -13.79 -8.10
CA LEU A 78 7.24 -13.04 -8.21
C LEU A 78 6.05 -13.98 -8.41
N VAL A 79 5.01 -13.85 -7.57
CA VAL A 79 3.75 -14.58 -7.67
C VAL A 79 2.69 -13.70 -8.31
N TRP A 80 2.48 -12.50 -7.77
CA TRP A 80 1.58 -11.50 -8.33
C TRP A 80 1.99 -10.09 -7.92
N ILE A 81 1.50 -9.13 -8.69
CA ILE A 81 1.58 -7.70 -8.40
C ILE A 81 0.16 -7.13 -8.51
N ASN A 82 -0.30 -6.42 -7.48
CA ASN A 82 -1.51 -5.63 -7.53
C ASN A 82 -1.13 -4.15 -7.65
N GLN A 83 -1.50 -3.55 -8.77
CA GLN A 83 -1.25 -2.15 -9.09
C GLN A 83 -2.56 -1.37 -9.32
N GLU A 84 -3.65 -1.83 -8.71
CA GLU A 84 -4.93 -1.11 -8.78
C GLU A 84 -4.86 0.23 -8.02
N ASP A 85 -4.09 0.24 -6.91
CA ASP A 85 -3.86 1.40 -6.06
C ASP A 85 -2.39 1.57 -5.71
N GLN A 86 -2.07 2.69 -5.05
CA GLN A 86 -0.85 2.87 -4.29
C GLN A 86 -1.07 2.35 -2.87
N TYR A 87 -0.29 1.37 -2.43
CA TYR A 87 -0.38 0.79 -1.09
C TYR A 87 0.67 1.37 -0.16
N HIS A 88 0.32 1.52 1.12
CA HIS A 88 1.22 2.08 2.13
C HIS A 88 1.00 1.46 3.52
N HIS A 89 1.94 1.69 4.45
CA HIS A 89 1.88 1.27 5.87
C HIS A 89 1.64 -0.22 6.11
N SER A 90 0.72 -0.61 7.01
CA SER A 90 0.58 -1.98 7.51
C SER A 90 0.02 -2.98 6.49
N ILE A 91 0.25 -4.27 6.75
CA ILE A 91 -0.39 -5.39 6.06
C ILE A 91 -0.83 -6.37 7.15
N GLU A 92 -2.15 -6.57 7.28
CA GLU A 92 -2.72 -7.46 8.28
C GLU A 92 -3.53 -8.59 7.60
N GLN A 93 -3.47 -9.80 8.13
CA GLN A 93 -4.21 -10.93 7.59
C GLN A 93 -5.43 -11.26 8.45
N ASP A 94 -6.61 -11.38 7.82
CA ASP A 94 -7.80 -11.85 8.50
C ASP A 94 -7.86 -13.39 8.63
N HIS A 95 -8.87 -13.89 9.34
CA HIS A 95 -9.07 -15.31 9.57
C HIS A 95 -9.47 -16.10 8.29
N GLU A 96 -9.94 -15.41 7.26
CA GLU A 96 -10.28 -15.98 5.95
C GLU A 96 -9.04 -16.06 5.03
N GLY A 97 -7.94 -15.42 5.44
CA GLY A 97 -6.68 -15.40 4.70
C GLY A 97 -6.51 -14.20 3.77
N ASN A 98 -7.46 -13.27 3.74
CA ASN A 98 -7.31 -12.04 2.98
C ASN A 98 -6.41 -11.03 3.72
N PHE A 99 -5.90 -10.04 3.00
CA PHE A 99 -4.99 -9.03 3.52
C PHE A 99 -5.68 -7.68 3.55
N TRP A 100 -5.65 -7.03 4.70
CA TRP A 100 -6.09 -5.67 4.88
C TRP A 100 -4.90 -4.73 4.77
N VAL A 101 -5.00 -3.73 3.90
CA VAL A 101 -3.89 -2.83 3.59
C VAL A 101 -4.45 -1.43 3.36
N PRO A 102 -3.87 -0.38 3.97
CA PRO A 102 -4.15 0.99 3.57
C PRO A 102 -3.74 1.23 2.13
N SER A 103 -4.56 1.97 1.38
CA SER A 103 -4.23 2.39 0.02
C SER A 103 -4.69 3.81 -0.27
N HIS A 104 -4.09 4.46 -1.26
CA HIS A 104 -4.59 5.69 -1.84
C HIS A 104 -5.39 5.38 -3.10
N LEU A 105 -6.64 5.85 -3.13
CA LEU A 105 -7.52 5.68 -4.29
C LEU A 105 -7.13 6.62 -5.42
N PHE A 106 -7.05 6.07 -6.63
CA PHE A 106 -6.85 6.87 -7.82
C PHE A 106 -7.82 6.46 -8.93
N PRO A 107 -8.68 7.39 -9.41
CA PRO A 107 -8.92 8.73 -8.87
C PRO A 107 -9.61 8.70 -7.50
N TYR A 108 -9.42 9.77 -6.71
CA TYR A 108 -10.12 9.90 -5.44
C TYR A 108 -11.64 9.86 -5.60
N GLN A 109 -12.34 9.34 -4.60
CA GLN A 109 -13.80 9.10 -4.65
C GLN A 109 -14.66 10.22 -4.05
N LEU A 110 -14.04 11.27 -3.53
CA LEU A 110 -14.76 12.39 -2.97
C LEU A 110 -15.38 13.30 -4.02
N ASP A 111 -16.58 13.86 -3.68
CA ASP A 111 -17.19 14.93 -4.45
C ASP A 111 -16.28 16.17 -4.44
N LYS A 112 -16.09 16.78 -5.61
CA LYS A 112 -15.27 18.01 -5.78
C LYS A 112 -15.66 19.15 -4.86
N LYS A 113 -16.90 19.19 -4.37
CA LYS A 113 -17.35 20.21 -3.41
C LYS A 113 -16.61 20.13 -2.06
N TYR A 114 -16.08 18.94 -1.68
CA TYR A 114 -15.29 18.75 -0.47
C TYR A 114 -13.80 18.99 -0.70
N VAL A 115 -13.30 18.63 -1.88
CA VAL A 115 -11.87 18.66 -2.17
C VAL A 115 -11.42 20.03 -2.72
N GLY A 116 -12.35 20.81 -3.33
CA GLY A 116 -12.06 22.12 -3.90
C GLY A 116 -11.04 22.12 -5.04
N SER A 117 -10.85 23.26 -5.70
CA SER A 117 -9.84 23.41 -6.75
C SER A 117 -8.41 23.58 -6.22
N GLU A 118 -8.27 23.81 -4.93
CA GLU A 118 -6.98 24.04 -4.25
C GLU A 118 -6.31 22.74 -3.82
N TYR A 119 -7.04 21.61 -3.80
CA TYR A 119 -6.57 20.30 -3.36
C TYR A 119 -6.19 19.40 -4.54
N GLY A 120 -5.32 19.89 -5.43
CA GLY A 120 -4.86 19.13 -6.60
C GLY A 120 -4.17 17.80 -6.29
N ASN A 121 -3.70 17.62 -5.06
CA ASN A 121 -2.95 16.44 -4.59
C ASN A 121 -3.66 15.73 -3.43
N PHE A 122 -4.99 15.75 -3.38
CA PHE A 122 -5.72 15.11 -2.29
C PHE A 122 -5.48 13.60 -2.26
N SER A 123 -4.94 13.11 -1.15
CA SER A 123 -4.77 11.68 -0.86
C SER A 123 -6.07 11.13 -0.27
N ASP A 124 -6.76 10.27 -1.00
CA ASP A 124 -7.99 9.62 -0.54
C ASP A 124 -7.66 8.24 0.03
N ASP A 125 -7.34 8.20 1.31
CA ASP A 125 -7.06 6.96 2.01
C ASP A 125 -8.24 6.00 1.99
N ALA A 126 -7.96 4.75 1.70
CA ALA A 126 -8.93 3.67 1.69
C ALA A 126 -8.52 2.50 2.58
N ILE A 127 -9.52 1.85 3.13
CA ILE A 127 -9.42 0.51 3.68
C ILE A 127 -9.59 -0.47 2.52
N THR A 128 -8.54 -1.20 2.19
CA THR A 128 -8.55 -2.15 1.07
C THR A 128 -8.29 -3.57 1.55
N LYS A 129 -9.14 -4.50 1.11
CA LYS A 129 -9.02 -5.94 1.38
C LYS A 129 -8.63 -6.64 0.09
N VAL A 130 -7.50 -7.34 0.12
CA VAL A 130 -6.93 -8.07 -1.02
C VAL A 130 -6.97 -9.58 -0.75
N SER A 131 -7.43 -10.35 -1.71
CA SER A 131 -7.47 -11.81 -1.62
C SER A 131 -6.07 -12.43 -1.63
N PRO A 132 -5.90 -13.72 -1.26
CA PRO A 132 -4.62 -14.43 -1.38
C PRO A 132 -4.05 -14.46 -2.80
N ASP A 133 -4.92 -14.29 -3.81
CA ASP A 133 -4.56 -14.29 -5.24
C ASP A 133 -4.24 -12.89 -5.77
N GLY A 134 -4.31 -11.86 -4.90
CA GLY A 134 -3.93 -10.49 -5.25
C GLY A 134 -5.08 -9.61 -5.76
N GLU A 135 -6.33 -10.09 -5.72
CA GLU A 135 -7.50 -9.34 -6.21
C GLU A 135 -8.12 -8.48 -5.10
N ILE A 136 -8.54 -7.25 -5.40
CA ILE A 136 -9.30 -6.43 -4.46
C ILE A 136 -10.71 -7.03 -4.29
N VAL A 137 -11.05 -7.44 -3.07
CA VAL A 137 -12.37 -8.01 -2.73
C VAL A 137 -13.25 -7.06 -1.93
N PHE A 138 -12.66 -6.03 -1.34
CA PHE A 138 -13.37 -4.92 -0.69
C PHE A 138 -12.49 -3.68 -0.70
N GLN A 139 -13.14 -2.52 -0.86
CA GLN A 139 -12.44 -1.25 -0.79
C GLN A 139 -13.42 -0.13 -0.40
N LYS A 140 -13.00 0.75 0.49
CA LYS A 140 -13.79 1.91 0.87
C LYS A 140 -12.93 3.10 1.29
N SER A 141 -13.20 4.26 0.68
CA SER A 141 -12.60 5.52 1.09
C SER A 141 -12.96 5.85 2.54
N VAL A 142 -11.95 6.14 3.35
CA VAL A 142 -12.12 6.53 4.76
C VAL A 142 -12.77 7.92 4.83
N SER A 143 -12.33 8.84 3.99
CA SER A 143 -12.92 10.18 3.88
C SER A 143 -14.43 10.10 3.57
N LYS A 144 -14.82 9.19 2.68
CA LYS A 144 -16.25 8.95 2.36
C LYS A 144 -17.03 8.37 3.56
N ILE A 145 -16.39 7.48 4.35
CA ILE A 145 -16.99 6.98 5.60
C ILE A 145 -17.31 8.14 6.54
N PHE A 146 -16.37 9.08 6.75
CA PHE A 146 -16.61 10.26 7.61
C PHE A 146 -17.77 11.11 7.10
N ILE A 147 -17.82 11.40 5.81
CA ILE A 147 -18.88 12.21 5.19
C ILE A 147 -20.24 11.53 5.32
N GLU A 148 -20.35 10.24 5.02
CA GLU A 148 -21.58 9.46 5.12
C GLU A 148 -22.14 9.40 6.55
N ASN A 149 -21.29 9.63 7.55
CA ASN A 149 -21.66 9.67 8.97
C ASN A 149 -21.76 11.09 9.55
N ASN A 150 -21.79 12.14 8.71
CA ASN A 150 -21.84 13.55 9.09
C ASN A 150 -20.68 13.98 10.00
N MET A 151 -19.48 13.43 9.74
CA MET A 151 -18.25 13.69 10.47
C MET A 151 -17.22 14.43 9.60
N GLU A 152 -17.64 15.06 8.51
CA GLU A 152 -16.76 15.76 7.58
C GLU A 152 -15.92 16.88 8.24
N TYR A 153 -16.40 17.41 9.36
CA TYR A 153 -15.65 18.42 10.12
C TYR A 153 -14.31 17.91 10.66
N LEU A 154 -14.16 16.59 10.85
CA LEU A 154 -12.90 15.99 11.26
C LEU A 154 -11.85 16.02 10.14
N LEU A 155 -12.28 16.03 8.88
CA LEU A 155 -11.40 16.06 7.72
C LEU A 155 -10.89 17.47 7.42
N PHE A 156 -11.74 18.50 7.59
CA PHE A 156 -11.50 19.81 6.99
C PHE A 156 -11.39 20.96 8.00
N GLN A 157 -11.66 20.75 9.28
CA GLN A 157 -11.72 21.83 10.28
C GLN A 157 -10.57 21.88 11.29
N THR A 158 -9.68 20.91 11.28
CA THR A 158 -8.66 20.81 12.34
C THR A 158 -7.48 21.78 12.17
N GLY A 159 -7.44 22.59 11.10
CA GLY A 159 -6.38 23.58 10.86
C GLY A 159 -4.98 22.97 10.77
N GLN A 160 -4.89 21.67 10.55
CA GLN A 160 -3.63 20.96 10.47
C GLN A 160 -2.99 21.09 9.10
N VAL A 161 -1.67 21.00 9.08
CA VAL A 161 -0.76 21.32 7.99
C VAL A 161 -0.88 20.39 6.78
N PHE A 162 -1.66 19.32 6.86
CA PHE A 162 -1.83 18.32 5.80
C PHE A 162 -3.22 18.39 5.19
N ASN A 163 -3.52 19.50 4.50
CA ASN A 163 -4.79 19.63 3.76
C ASN A 163 -4.93 18.61 2.64
N ASP A 164 -3.82 18.03 2.17
CA ASP A 164 -3.77 17.09 1.05
C ASP A 164 -3.95 15.63 1.49
N ASP A 165 -3.64 15.33 2.75
CA ASP A 165 -3.70 13.99 3.36
C ASP A 165 -4.35 14.07 4.76
N PRO A 166 -5.67 14.26 4.84
CA PRO A 166 -6.35 14.55 6.11
C PRO A 166 -6.50 13.34 7.03
N ILE A 167 -6.35 12.13 6.53
CA ILE A 167 -6.53 10.87 7.28
C ILE A 167 -5.18 10.30 7.70
N HIS A 168 -4.26 10.17 6.76
CA HIS A 168 -2.96 9.53 6.94
C HIS A 168 -3.07 8.17 7.64
N LEU A 169 -3.79 7.24 6.99
CA LEU A 169 -4.13 5.93 7.54
C LEU A 169 -2.88 5.06 7.68
N ASN A 170 -2.52 4.65 8.90
CA ASN A 170 -1.32 3.85 9.15
C ASN A 170 -1.62 2.35 9.30
N ASP A 171 -2.72 2.02 9.99
CA ASP A 171 -3.09 0.65 10.33
C ASP A 171 -4.58 0.41 10.14
N ILE A 172 -4.96 -0.86 9.87
CA ILE A 172 -6.34 -1.31 9.72
C ILE A 172 -6.60 -2.48 10.66
#